data_a9709c927b92fe2a4abacafc0407628a
#
_entry.id   a9709c927b92fe2a4abacafc0407628a
#
_cell.length_a   1.000
_cell.length_b   1.000
_cell.length_c   1.000
_cell.angle_alpha   90.00
_cell.angle_beta   90.00
_cell.angle_gamma   90.00
#
_symmetry.space_group_name_H-M   'P 1'
#
loop_
_entity.id
_entity.type
_entity.pdbx_description
1 polymer ?
#
loop_
_entity_poly.entity_id
_entity_poly.type
_entity_poly.pdbx_seq_one_letter_code
_entity_poly.pdbx_strand_id
1 'polypeptide(L)'
;MAIISFLIILSILILVHELGHFLMAKRYGIKVEEFGFGYPPRFFGIKKRGTIYSLNFLPFGGFVRLKGEDLKPKRVRLLVLLAGVVMNFLLGVVLFAAIYTKLGIPEKVDYLVVTAVAKDSPAEQAGIKEEDKLVDFKDTDKFIEFINEHRGEEVSLRLKEGREILVTPRLAADTPQGEGALGIAITNVDTVLYPLWQRPFRGMWFGLKEAVSWGREILTSLAKINAKDVAGPVGIYEISKDVTKQGFLAILQFMAILSINLSILNLLPLPALDGGRLIFIGIEAVMKKRVKPEWEQAVHLAGIVLLIGLMVLVTINDVRRLLGA
;
A
#
# COMPACT_ATOMS: atom_id res chain seq x y z
N MET A 1 17.96 11.68 -6.78
CA MET A 1 16.91 11.79 -5.74
C MET A 1 16.07 10.51 -5.64
N ALA A 2 15.48 10.01 -6.72
CA ALA A 2 14.56 8.83 -6.67
C ALA A 2 15.17 7.57 -6.03
N ILE A 3 16.43 7.21 -6.35
CA ILE A 3 17.09 6.03 -5.77
C ILE A 3 17.28 6.16 -4.25
N ILE A 4 17.58 7.36 -3.77
CA ILE A 4 17.73 7.62 -2.34
C ILE A 4 16.39 7.48 -1.64
N SER A 5 15.31 8.05 -2.21
CA SER A 5 13.94 7.90 -1.68
C SER A 5 13.52 6.43 -1.64
N PHE A 6 13.77 5.68 -2.71
CA PHE A 6 13.50 4.25 -2.78
C PHE A 6 14.22 3.45 -1.67
N LEU A 7 15.53 3.68 -1.51
CA LEU A 7 16.32 3.03 -0.47
C LEU A 7 15.87 3.40 0.95
N ILE A 8 15.48 4.66 1.18
CA ILE A 8 14.94 5.12 2.47
C ILE A 8 13.60 4.41 2.75
N ILE A 9 12.67 4.38 1.78
CA ILE A 9 11.38 3.71 1.92
C ILE A 9 11.62 2.24 2.29
N LEU A 10 12.41 1.52 1.51
CA LEU A 10 12.70 0.11 1.74
C LEU A 10 13.32 -0.14 3.11
N SER A 11 14.27 0.73 3.51
CA SER A 11 14.94 0.64 4.81
C SER A 11 13.96 0.84 5.97
N ILE A 12 13.02 1.80 5.87
CA ILE A 12 12.01 2.02 6.90
C ILE A 12 11.10 0.79 7.02
N LEU A 13 10.64 0.23 5.90
CA LEU A 13 9.76 -0.93 5.88
C LEU A 13 10.41 -2.15 6.56
N ILE A 14 11.66 -2.45 6.21
CA ILE A 14 12.40 -3.58 6.79
C ILE A 14 12.70 -3.31 8.26
N LEU A 15 13.13 -2.10 8.60
CA LEU A 15 13.45 -1.75 9.99
C LEU A 15 12.24 -1.85 10.93
N VAL A 16 11.06 -1.44 10.47
CA VAL A 16 9.81 -1.55 11.24
C VAL A 16 9.41 -3.02 11.40
N HIS A 17 9.60 -3.83 10.36
CA HIS A 17 9.42 -5.28 10.44
C HIS A 17 10.32 -5.92 11.51
N GLU A 18 11.62 -5.66 11.44
CA GLU A 18 12.61 -6.16 12.40
C GLU A 18 12.36 -5.63 13.84
N LEU A 19 11.85 -4.40 13.94
CA LEU A 19 11.43 -3.82 15.22
C LEU A 19 10.31 -4.63 15.88
N GLY A 20 9.39 -5.20 15.09
CA GLY A 20 8.37 -6.10 15.59
C GLY A 20 8.97 -7.33 16.28
N HIS A 21 9.87 -8.03 15.61
CA HIS A 21 10.60 -9.18 16.17
C HIS A 21 11.40 -8.78 17.41
N PHE A 22 12.09 -7.65 17.34
CA PHE A 22 12.89 -7.12 18.46
C PHE A 22 12.02 -6.88 19.70
N LEU A 23 10.91 -6.14 19.58
CA LEU A 23 10.05 -5.79 20.69
C LEU A 23 9.45 -7.03 21.34
N MET A 24 8.97 -7.97 20.52
CA MET A 24 8.37 -9.19 21.03
C MET A 24 9.41 -10.13 21.67
N ALA A 25 10.59 -10.24 21.06
CA ALA A 25 11.72 -11.00 21.65
C ALA A 25 12.09 -10.44 23.06
N LYS A 26 12.22 -9.12 23.17
CA LYS A 26 12.48 -8.47 24.47
C LYS A 26 11.37 -8.70 25.48
N ARG A 27 10.09 -8.64 25.04
CA ARG A 27 8.90 -8.86 25.91
C ARG A 27 8.90 -10.26 26.51
N TYR A 28 9.36 -11.26 25.76
CA TYR A 28 9.39 -12.65 26.22
C TYR A 28 10.75 -13.13 26.70
N GLY A 29 11.68 -12.20 26.99
CA GLY A 29 12.99 -12.53 27.55
C GLY A 29 13.86 -13.39 26.63
N ILE A 30 13.73 -13.21 25.30
CA ILE A 30 14.65 -13.77 24.33
C ILE A 30 15.86 -12.83 24.23
N LYS A 31 17.06 -13.40 24.25
CA LYS A 31 18.29 -12.61 24.16
C LYS A 31 18.41 -12.05 22.73
N VAL A 32 18.38 -10.73 22.62
CA VAL A 32 18.69 -10.04 21.37
C VAL A 32 20.18 -9.69 21.39
N GLU A 33 20.96 -10.34 20.53
CA GLU A 33 22.40 -10.10 20.44
C GLU A 33 22.69 -8.79 19.71
N GLU A 34 21.98 -8.54 18.59
CA GLU A 34 22.18 -7.37 17.76
C GLU A 34 20.85 -6.94 17.10
N PHE A 35 20.65 -5.62 17.02
CA PHE A 35 19.63 -4.96 16.21
C PHE A 35 20.34 -3.95 15.32
N GLY A 36 20.37 -4.23 14.02
CA GLY A 36 21.16 -3.48 13.05
C GLY A 36 20.33 -2.74 12.02
N PHE A 37 20.72 -1.50 11.73
CA PHE A 37 20.31 -0.79 10.53
C PHE A 37 21.31 -1.04 9.41
N GLY A 38 20.85 -1.50 8.26
CA GLY A 38 21.71 -1.93 7.16
C GLY A 38 22.33 -3.30 7.37
N TYR A 39 23.08 -3.80 6.37
CA TYR A 39 23.75 -5.09 6.40
C TYR A 39 25.25 -4.95 6.62
N PRO A 40 25.90 -5.96 7.26
CA PRO A 40 27.34 -5.98 7.50
C PRO A 40 28.19 -5.67 6.26
N PRO A 41 29.43 -5.17 6.46
CA PRO A 41 30.15 -5.06 7.73
C PRO A 41 29.67 -3.90 8.60
N ARG A 42 29.84 -4.04 9.94
CA ARG A 42 29.44 -3.01 10.91
C ARG A 42 30.34 -1.79 10.79
N PHE A 43 29.70 -0.61 10.66
CA PHE A 43 30.40 0.68 10.70
C PHE A 43 30.50 1.22 12.13
N PHE A 44 29.39 1.19 12.87
CA PHE A 44 29.32 1.69 14.24
C PHE A 44 28.35 0.84 15.07
N GLY A 45 28.59 0.73 16.39
CA GLY A 45 27.69 -0.02 17.26
C GLY A 45 27.83 0.35 18.72
N ILE A 46 26.68 0.45 19.42
CA ILE A 46 26.63 0.71 20.86
C ILE A 46 25.98 -0.47 21.55
N LYS A 47 26.62 -1.00 22.58
CA LYS A 47 26.06 -2.08 23.40
C LYS A 47 25.26 -1.49 24.57
N LYS A 48 23.95 -1.76 24.63
CA LYS A 48 23.07 -1.31 25.71
C LYS A 48 22.17 -2.46 26.17
N ARG A 49 22.11 -2.70 27.48
CA ARG A 49 21.29 -3.76 28.09
C ARG A 49 21.45 -5.13 27.41
N GLY A 50 22.69 -5.49 27.05
CA GLY A 50 23.03 -6.79 26.45
C GLY A 50 22.75 -6.91 24.95
N THR A 51 22.24 -5.88 24.30
CA THR A 51 22.02 -5.81 22.85
C THR A 51 22.98 -4.83 22.22
N ILE A 52 23.54 -5.17 21.08
CA ILE A 52 24.31 -4.27 20.22
C ILE A 52 23.35 -3.61 19.26
N TYR A 53 23.30 -2.27 19.25
CA TYR A 53 22.60 -1.48 18.26
C TYR A 53 23.64 -1.02 17.24
N SER A 54 23.52 -1.47 16.00
CA SER A 54 24.54 -1.25 14.98
C SER A 54 24.04 -0.48 13.78
N LEU A 55 24.95 0.34 13.25
CA LEU A 55 24.85 0.95 11.93
C LEU A 55 25.87 0.27 11.03
N ASN A 56 25.45 -0.20 9.87
CA ASN A 56 26.26 -1.00 8.97
C ASN A 56 26.53 -0.27 7.65
N PHE A 57 27.53 -0.72 6.90
CA PHE A 57 27.99 -0.05 5.68
C PHE A 57 27.00 -0.11 4.53
N LEU A 58 26.23 -1.20 4.40
CA LEU A 58 25.19 -1.28 3.38
C LEU A 58 23.90 -0.65 3.91
N PRO A 59 23.57 0.62 3.55
CA PRO A 59 22.57 1.42 4.23
C PRO A 59 21.14 1.09 3.73
N PHE A 60 20.82 -0.16 3.52
CA PHE A 60 19.48 -0.61 3.16
C PHE A 60 19.08 -1.81 4.01
N GLY A 61 17.80 -1.79 4.46
CA GLY A 61 17.26 -2.83 5.30
C GLY A 61 17.69 -2.75 6.76
N GLY A 62 17.55 -3.86 7.44
CA GLY A 62 17.91 -4.05 8.85
C GLY A 62 17.87 -5.53 9.18
N PHE A 63 18.27 -5.87 10.41
CA PHE A 63 18.16 -7.22 10.93
C PHE A 63 18.09 -7.23 12.44
N VAL A 64 17.49 -8.29 12.98
CA VAL A 64 17.53 -8.63 14.39
C VAL A 64 18.17 -10.01 14.56
N ARG A 65 19.19 -10.11 15.42
CA ARG A 65 19.82 -11.39 15.74
C ARG A 65 19.34 -11.86 17.11
N LEU A 66 18.52 -12.91 17.09
CA LEU A 66 17.96 -13.53 18.26
C LEU A 66 18.82 -14.76 18.65
N LYS A 67 18.92 -15.03 19.97
CA LYS A 67 19.60 -16.22 20.48
C LYS A 67 18.70 -16.98 21.42
N GLY A 68 18.54 -18.28 21.16
CA GLY A 68 17.72 -19.17 21.98
C GLY A 68 16.21 -18.98 21.77
N GLU A 69 15.78 -18.38 20.65
CA GLU A 69 14.38 -18.31 20.24
C GLU A 69 13.78 -19.70 20.08
N ASP A 70 14.54 -20.59 19.47
CA ASP A 70 14.19 -21.99 19.24
C ASP A 70 13.91 -22.75 20.54
N LEU A 71 14.49 -22.36 21.66
CA LEU A 71 14.26 -22.97 22.98
C LEU A 71 12.95 -22.53 23.63
N LYS A 72 12.28 -21.51 23.11
CA LYS A 72 11.04 -21.00 23.67
C LYS A 72 9.81 -21.84 23.30
N PRO A 73 8.73 -21.78 24.09
CA PRO A 73 7.46 -22.41 23.73
C PRO A 73 6.93 -21.96 22.36
N LYS A 74 6.24 -22.84 21.65
CA LYS A 74 5.67 -22.57 20.31
C LYS A 74 4.88 -21.26 20.22
N ARG A 75 4.06 -20.97 21.26
CA ARG A 75 3.27 -19.72 21.33
C ARG A 75 4.16 -18.48 21.31
N VAL A 76 5.31 -18.52 21.99
CA VAL A 76 6.23 -17.38 22.03
C VAL A 76 6.92 -17.22 20.68
N ARG A 77 7.39 -18.31 20.07
CA ARG A 77 7.97 -18.31 18.71
C ARG A 77 7.00 -17.77 17.68
N LEU A 78 5.73 -18.24 17.74
CA LEU A 78 4.65 -17.75 16.89
C LEU A 78 4.45 -16.23 17.02
N LEU A 79 4.38 -15.71 18.25
CA LEU A 79 4.17 -14.29 18.50
C LEU A 79 5.35 -13.44 18.04
N VAL A 80 6.58 -13.93 18.18
CA VAL A 80 7.77 -13.24 17.68
C VAL A 80 7.73 -13.13 16.16
N LEU A 81 7.44 -14.23 15.45
CA LEU A 81 7.37 -14.23 13.98
C LEU A 81 6.22 -13.36 13.45
N LEU A 82 5.04 -13.45 14.06
CA LEU A 82 3.92 -12.61 13.65
C LEU A 82 4.14 -11.12 13.94
N ALA A 83 5.01 -10.77 14.90
CA ALA A 83 5.23 -9.39 15.28
C ALA A 83 5.81 -8.53 14.15
N GLY A 84 6.71 -9.07 13.32
CA GLY A 84 7.21 -8.38 12.14
C GLY A 84 6.10 -8.06 11.14
N VAL A 85 5.28 -9.06 10.82
CA VAL A 85 4.12 -8.95 9.94
C VAL A 85 3.13 -7.89 10.46
N VAL A 86 2.77 -7.98 11.76
CA VAL A 86 1.83 -7.04 12.40
C VAL A 86 2.38 -5.61 12.39
N MET A 87 3.67 -5.41 12.63
CA MET A 87 4.27 -4.07 12.63
C MET A 87 4.22 -3.42 11.25
N ASN A 88 4.44 -4.18 10.17
CA ASN A 88 4.30 -3.64 8.82
C ASN A 88 2.83 -3.32 8.49
N PHE A 89 1.88 -4.17 8.90
CA PHE A 89 0.47 -3.84 8.73
C PHE A 89 0.09 -2.57 9.49
N LEU A 90 0.52 -2.43 10.74
CA LEU A 90 0.29 -1.24 11.56
C LEU A 90 0.94 0.01 10.95
N LEU A 91 2.13 -0.10 10.39
CA LEU A 91 2.77 1.01 9.66
C LEU A 91 1.90 1.47 8.50
N GLY A 92 1.38 0.54 7.68
CA GLY A 92 0.44 0.86 6.60
C GLY A 92 -0.80 1.60 7.10
N VAL A 93 -1.42 1.13 8.19
CA VAL A 93 -2.56 1.78 8.83
C VAL A 93 -2.23 3.21 9.28
N VAL A 94 -1.09 3.41 9.96
CA VAL A 94 -0.67 4.73 10.46
C VAL A 94 -0.37 5.70 9.31
N LEU A 95 0.25 5.22 8.24
CA LEU A 95 0.54 6.04 7.06
C LEU A 95 -0.75 6.49 6.36
N PHE A 96 -1.69 5.57 6.11
CA PHE A 96 -3.01 5.93 5.58
C PHE A 96 -3.75 6.87 6.52
N ALA A 97 -3.73 6.61 7.83
CA ALA A 97 -4.33 7.49 8.82
C ALA A 97 -3.77 8.92 8.76
N ALA A 98 -2.45 9.06 8.60
CA ALA A 98 -1.80 10.38 8.44
C ALA A 98 -2.25 11.10 7.15
N ILE A 99 -2.36 10.36 6.04
CA ILE A 99 -2.84 10.90 4.76
C ILE A 99 -4.27 11.43 4.91
N TYR A 100 -5.20 10.61 5.42
CA TYR A 100 -6.61 10.97 5.55
C TYR A 100 -6.87 12.00 6.65
N THR A 101 -6.05 12.04 7.69
CA THR A 101 -6.07 13.12 8.69
C THR A 101 -5.76 14.48 8.05
N LYS A 102 -4.86 14.51 7.06
CA LYS A 102 -4.43 15.74 6.38
C LYS A 102 -5.34 16.11 5.21
N LEU A 103 -5.65 15.17 4.33
CA LEU A 103 -6.43 15.41 3.11
C LEU A 103 -7.93 15.47 3.36
N GLY A 104 -8.44 14.83 4.41
CA GLY A 104 -9.86 14.55 4.60
C GLY A 104 -10.21 13.13 4.17
N ILE A 105 -11.46 12.75 4.42
CA ILE A 105 -11.95 11.38 4.22
C ILE A 105 -12.90 11.38 3.03
N PRO A 106 -12.68 10.49 2.02
CA PRO A 106 -13.64 10.32 0.94
C PRO A 106 -14.92 9.70 1.50
N GLU A 107 -16.03 10.42 1.37
CA GLU A 107 -17.36 10.00 1.81
C GLU A 107 -18.41 10.23 0.73
N LYS A 108 -19.45 9.39 0.74
CA LYS A 108 -20.62 9.64 -0.09
C LYS A 108 -21.33 10.89 0.39
N VAL A 109 -21.59 11.77 -0.55
CA VAL A 109 -22.29 13.06 -0.32
C VAL A 109 -23.62 13.08 -1.06
N ASP A 110 -24.45 14.06 -0.75
CA ASP A 110 -25.78 14.23 -1.33
C ASP A 110 -25.81 15.21 -2.52
N TYR A 111 -24.68 15.34 -3.19
CA TYR A 111 -24.47 16.09 -4.44
C TYR A 111 -23.47 15.35 -5.33
N LEU A 112 -23.37 15.76 -6.59
CA LEU A 112 -22.36 15.19 -7.50
C LEU A 112 -21.17 16.13 -7.63
N VAL A 113 -19.98 15.55 -7.69
CA VAL A 113 -18.72 16.26 -7.91
C VAL A 113 -18.23 15.97 -9.31
N VAL A 114 -17.88 17.00 -10.06
CA VAL A 114 -17.25 16.87 -11.39
C VAL A 114 -15.78 16.52 -11.20
N THR A 115 -15.37 15.35 -11.68
CA THR A 115 -13.98 14.86 -11.53
C THR A 115 -13.12 15.09 -12.75
N ALA A 116 -13.75 15.28 -13.93
CA ALA A 116 -13.05 15.65 -15.15
C ALA A 116 -14.00 16.32 -16.13
N VAL A 117 -13.48 17.21 -16.96
CA VAL A 117 -14.21 17.87 -18.05
C VAL A 117 -13.46 17.63 -19.34
N ALA A 118 -14.14 17.06 -20.34
CA ALA A 118 -13.56 16.80 -21.64
C ALA A 118 -13.37 18.11 -22.42
N LYS A 119 -12.26 18.21 -23.14
CA LYS A 119 -11.96 19.37 -23.97
C LYS A 119 -12.99 19.53 -25.09
N ASP A 120 -13.33 20.75 -25.43
CA ASP A 120 -14.33 21.10 -26.45
C ASP A 120 -15.73 20.50 -26.20
N SER A 121 -16.02 20.14 -24.94
CA SER A 121 -17.31 19.59 -24.52
C SER A 121 -18.35 20.69 -24.23
N PRO A 122 -19.67 20.36 -24.25
CA PRO A 122 -20.71 21.29 -23.83
C PRO A 122 -20.52 21.81 -22.40
N ALA A 123 -20.03 20.97 -21.51
CA ALA A 123 -19.75 21.34 -20.14
C ALA A 123 -18.61 22.36 -20.02
N GLU A 124 -17.52 22.18 -20.78
CA GLU A 124 -16.42 23.15 -20.83
C GLU A 124 -16.90 24.49 -21.40
N GLN A 125 -17.67 24.47 -22.49
CA GLN A 125 -18.25 25.67 -23.10
C GLN A 125 -19.21 26.42 -22.18
N ALA A 126 -19.99 25.69 -21.37
CA ALA A 126 -20.84 26.24 -20.36
C ALA A 126 -20.08 26.73 -19.10
N GLY A 127 -18.77 26.48 -19.01
CA GLY A 127 -17.92 26.92 -17.92
C GLY A 127 -17.97 26.02 -16.68
N ILE A 128 -18.37 24.76 -16.80
CA ILE A 128 -18.24 23.74 -15.77
C ILE A 128 -16.74 23.38 -15.64
N LYS A 129 -16.27 23.25 -14.40
CA LYS A 129 -14.88 22.94 -14.08
C LYS A 129 -14.77 21.68 -13.23
N GLU A 130 -13.59 21.10 -13.18
CA GLU A 130 -13.24 20.09 -12.19
C GLU A 130 -13.47 20.66 -10.78
N GLU A 131 -13.92 19.80 -9.86
CA GLU A 131 -14.32 20.12 -8.48
C GLU A 131 -15.65 20.89 -8.34
N ASP A 132 -16.33 21.25 -9.43
CA ASP A 132 -17.68 21.80 -9.35
C ASP A 132 -18.64 20.77 -8.74
N LYS A 133 -19.59 21.27 -7.89
CA LYS A 133 -20.52 20.43 -7.12
C LYS A 133 -21.96 20.69 -7.55
N LEU A 134 -22.56 19.70 -8.23
CA LEU A 134 -23.93 19.75 -8.72
C LEU A 134 -24.87 19.31 -7.61
N VAL A 135 -25.78 20.20 -7.15
CA VAL A 135 -26.62 19.94 -5.98
C VAL A 135 -28.02 19.39 -6.31
N ASP A 136 -28.41 19.41 -7.59
CA ASP A 136 -29.73 18.93 -8.01
C ASP A 136 -29.86 17.40 -7.99
N PHE A 137 -28.74 16.71 -8.00
CA PHE A 137 -28.67 15.24 -8.06
C PHE A 137 -27.80 14.68 -6.96
N LYS A 138 -28.26 13.58 -6.35
CA LYS A 138 -27.50 12.80 -5.33
C LYS A 138 -26.94 11.49 -5.88
N ASP A 139 -27.47 11.05 -7.01
CA ASP A 139 -27.18 9.76 -7.62
C ASP A 139 -26.68 9.97 -9.05
N THR A 140 -25.57 9.30 -9.37
CA THR A 140 -24.93 9.40 -10.68
C THR A 140 -25.83 8.84 -11.80
N ASP A 141 -26.55 7.74 -11.52
CA ASP A 141 -27.36 7.07 -12.52
C ASP A 141 -28.58 7.93 -12.89
N LYS A 142 -29.22 8.54 -11.90
CA LYS A 142 -30.33 9.48 -12.12
C LYS A 142 -29.92 10.73 -12.88
N PHE A 143 -28.73 11.23 -12.63
CA PHE A 143 -28.18 12.35 -13.39
C PHE A 143 -27.94 11.95 -14.84
N ILE A 144 -27.31 10.80 -15.08
CA ILE A 144 -27.05 10.30 -16.43
C ILE A 144 -28.36 10.06 -17.19
N GLU A 145 -29.37 9.49 -16.54
CA GLU A 145 -30.70 9.28 -17.11
C GLU A 145 -31.34 10.64 -17.51
N PHE A 146 -31.39 11.61 -16.59
CA PHE A 146 -31.88 12.94 -16.84
C PHE A 146 -31.21 13.63 -18.03
N ILE A 147 -29.87 13.59 -18.10
CA ILE A 147 -29.11 14.19 -19.20
C ILE A 147 -29.38 13.47 -20.53
N ASN A 148 -29.59 12.17 -20.52
CA ASN A 148 -29.90 11.40 -21.71
C ASN A 148 -31.32 11.65 -22.25
N GLU A 149 -32.27 11.92 -21.36
CA GLU A 149 -33.64 12.27 -21.72
C GLU A 149 -33.74 13.67 -22.36
N HIS A 150 -32.85 14.60 -21.97
CA HIS A 150 -32.86 15.99 -22.44
C HIS A 150 -31.78 16.30 -23.47
N ARG A 151 -31.35 15.29 -24.26
CA ARG A 151 -30.37 15.51 -25.31
C ARG A 151 -30.84 16.47 -26.39
N GLY A 152 -30.05 17.52 -26.66
CA GLY A 152 -30.37 18.58 -27.61
C GLY A 152 -31.24 19.70 -27.04
N GLU A 153 -31.66 19.58 -25.78
CA GLU A 153 -32.44 20.61 -25.07
C GLU A 153 -31.53 21.34 -24.07
N GLU A 154 -31.81 22.63 -23.84
CA GLU A 154 -31.05 23.39 -22.83
C GLU A 154 -31.51 23.01 -21.43
N VAL A 155 -30.61 22.56 -20.58
CA VAL A 155 -30.88 22.20 -19.18
C VAL A 155 -30.15 23.14 -18.23
N SER A 156 -30.80 23.50 -17.12
CA SER A 156 -30.18 24.26 -16.03
C SER A 156 -29.65 23.33 -14.96
N LEU A 157 -28.38 23.51 -14.59
CA LEU A 157 -27.69 22.76 -13.52
C LEU A 157 -27.26 23.76 -12.44
N ARG A 158 -27.60 23.48 -11.18
CA ARG A 158 -27.20 24.31 -10.05
C ARG A 158 -25.93 23.79 -9.38
N LEU A 159 -24.99 24.70 -9.20
CA LEU A 159 -23.77 24.46 -8.43
C LEU A 159 -23.99 24.82 -6.95
N LYS A 160 -23.19 24.21 -6.08
CA LYS A 160 -23.24 24.42 -4.62
C LYS A 160 -23.01 25.88 -4.22
N GLU A 161 -22.30 26.65 -5.04
CA GLU A 161 -22.06 28.08 -4.86
C GLU A 161 -23.23 28.97 -5.22
N GLY A 162 -24.39 28.39 -5.59
CA GLY A 162 -25.58 29.12 -5.99
C GLY A 162 -25.57 29.61 -7.45
N ARG A 163 -24.54 29.25 -8.23
CA ARG A 163 -24.46 29.56 -9.67
C ARG A 163 -25.31 28.56 -10.46
N GLU A 164 -26.16 29.03 -11.33
CA GLU A 164 -26.87 28.22 -12.33
C GLU A 164 -26.10 28.27 -13.65
N ILE A 165 -25.99 27.12 -14.28
CA ILE A 165 -25.32 26.93 -15.56
C ILE A 165 -26.32 26.34 -16.54
N LEU A 166 -26.50 27.00 -17.68
CA LEU A 166 -27.26 26.48 -18.81
C LEU A 166 -26.31 25.69 -19.73
N VAL A 167 -26.66 24.46 -20.05
CA VAL A 167 -25.89 23.58 -20.89
C VAL A 167 -26.79 22.72 -21.77
N THR A 168 -26.42 22.53 -23.03
CA THR A 168 -27.12 21.67 -23.97
C THR A 168 -26.38 20.35 -24.15
N PRO A 169 -26.89 19.21 -23.67
CA PRO A 169 -26.25 17.91 -23.87
C PRO A 169 -26.21 17.55 -25.37
N ARG A 170 -25.11 16.97 -25.83
CA ARG A 170 -24.95 16.51 -27.23
C ARG A 170 -25.98 15.46 -27.62
N LEU A 171 -26.41 15.47 -28.87
CA LEU A 171 -27.18 14.35 -29.44
C LEU A 171 -26.35 13.07 -29.45
N ALA A 172 -27.02 11.92 -29.48
CA ALA A 172 -26.32 10.64 -29.45
C ALA A 172 -25.33 10.45 -30.64
N ALA A 173 -25.71 11.01 -31.81
CA ALA A 173 -24.88 10.98 -33.02
C ALA A 173 -23.59 11.82 -32.90
N ASP A 174 -23.63 12.88 -32.09
CA ASP A 174 -22.52 13.85 -31.93
C ASP A 174 -21.65 13.58 -30.71
N THR A 175 -21.95 12.50 -29.97
CA THR A 175 -21.21 12.15 -28.74
C THR A 175 -20.01 11.28 -29.09
N PRO A 176 -18.75 11.70 -28.80
CA PRO A 176 -17.56 10.90 -29.06
C PRO A 176 -17.56 9.58 -28.27
N GLN A 177 -16.90 8.54 -28.83
CA GLN A 177 -16.78 7.26 -28.13
C GLN A 177 -16.05 7.43 -26.79
N GLY A 178 -16.64 6.94 -25.71
CA GLY A 178 -16.06 7.02 -24.37
C GLY A 178 -16.42 8.29 -23.59
N GLU A 179 -17.16 9.23 -24.20
CA GLU A 179 -17.67 10.43 -23.50
C GLU A 179 -19.17 10.34 -23.21
N GLY A 180 -19.61 11.08 -22.17
CA GLY A 180 -21.01 11.33 -21.92
C GLY A 180 -21.54 12.51 -22.75
N ALA A 181 -22.88 12.71 -22.77
CA ALA A 181 -23.52 13.78 -23.55
C ALA A 181 -23.06 15.19 -23.15
N LEU A 182 -22.64 15.40 -21.92
CA LEU A 182 -22.07 16.67 -21.43
C LEU A 182 -20.53 16.71 -21.54
N GLY A 183 -19.86 15.56 -21.66
CA GLY A 183 -18.41 15.46 -21.60
C GLY A 183 -17.83 15.69 -20.21
N ILE A 184 -18.51 15.22 -19.15
CA ILE A 184 -18.02 15.26 -17.77
C ILE A 184 -17.94 13.85 -17.17
N ALA A 185 -16.96 13.66 -16.29
CA ALA A 185 -16.95 12.56 -15.34
C ALA A 185 -17.45 13.06 -13.98
N ILE A 186 -18.31 12.29 -13.33
CA ILE A 186 -18.94 12.65 -12.06
C ILE A 186 -18.83 11.54 -11.03
N THR A 187 -18.84 11.92 -9.77
CA THR A 187 -18.92 11.01 -8.64
C THR A 187 -19.81 11.58 -7.53
N ASN A 188 -20.39 10.71 -6.71
CA ASN A 188 -21.06 11.10 -5.47
C ASN A 188 -20.17 10.94 -4.23
N VAL A 189 -18.85 10.88 -4.42
CA VAL A 189 -17.86 10.83 -3.35
C VAL A 189 -17.08 12.14 -3.33
N ASP A 190 -17.06 12.81 -2.20
CA ASP A 190 -16.26 14.02 -1.98
C ASP A 190 -15.37 13.87 -0.77
N THR A 191 -14.30 14.64 -0.72
CA THR A 191 -13.35 14.65 0.40
C THR A 191 -13.85 15.58 1.51
N VAL A 192 -14.30 14.99 2.62
CA VAL A 192 -14.83 15.72 3.76
C VAL A 192 -13.74 16.02 4.78
N LEU A 193 -13.53 17.30 5.05
CA LEU A 193 -12.63 17.78 6.10
C LEU A 193 -13.39 17.95 7.42
N TYR A 194 -13.10 17.09 8.38
CA TYR A 194 -13.69 17.16 9.73
C TYR A 194 -12.99 18.21 10.63
N PRO A 195 -13.62 18.62 11.75
CA PRO A 195 -12.95 19.43 12.77
C PRO A 195 -11.63 18.80 13.24
N LEU A 196 -10.62 19.62 13.53
CA LEU A 196 -9.24 19.18 13.83
C LEU A 196 -9.16 18.07 14.90
N TRP A 197 -10.01 18.14 15.94
CA TRP A 197 -10.01 17.16 17.02
C TRP A 197 -10.57 15.78 16.61
N GLN A 198 -11.41 15.70 15.57
CA GLN A 198 -11.96 14.44 15.05
C GLN A 198 -11.03 13.77 14.02
N ARG A 199 -10.25 14.55 13.29
CA ARG A 199 -9.43 14.06 12.16
C ARG A 199 -8.54 12.86 12.52
N PRO A 200 -7.78 12.85 13.62
CA PRO A 200 -6.91 11.72 13.95
C PRO A 200 -7.68 10.41 14.19
N PHE A 201 -8.81 10.49 14.88
CA PHE A 201 -9.63 9.30 15.18
C PHE A 201 -10.31 8.75 13.93
N ARG A 202 -10.91 9.64 13.13
CA ARG A 202 -11.54 9.27 11.86
C ARG A 202 -10.51 8.82 10.83
N GLY A 203 -9.37 9.52 10.75
CA GLY A 203 -8.24 9.14 9.91
C GLY A 203 -7.70 7.75 10.26
N MET A 204 -7.57 7.43 11.57
CA MET A 204 -7.15 6.10 12.03
C MET A 204 -8.15 5.01 11.62
N TRP A 205 -9.44 5.27 11.82
CA TRP A 205 -10.48 4.33 11.41
C TRP A 205 -10.52 4.11 9.89
N PHE A 206 -10.42 5.19 9.13
CA PHE A 206 -10.40 5.11 7.68
C PHE A 206 -9.10 4.48 7.16
N GLY A 207 -7.97 4.82 7.75
CA GLY A 207 -6.68 4.20 7.45
C GLY A 207 -6.67 2.69 7.69
N LEU A 208 -7.35 2.21 8.75
CA LEU A 208 -7.54 0.78 8.98
C LEU A 208 -8.41 0.13 7.89
N LYS A 209 -9.53 0.77 7.50
CA LYS A 209 -10.38 0.28 6.40
C LYS A 209 -9.59 0.20 5.10
N GLU A 210 -8.82 1.23 4.80
CA GLU A 210 -8.01 1.31 3.59
C GLU A 210 -6.92 0.24 3.58
N ALA A 211 -6.21 0.06 4.71
CA ALA A 211 -5.22 -1.00 4.85
C ALA A 211 -5.80 -2.40 4.64
N VAL A 212 -7.01 -2.66 5.17
CA VAL A 212 -7.72 -3.93 4.96
C VAL A 212 -8.17 -4.08 3.50
N SER A 213 -8.63 -2.99 2.87
CA SER A 213 -9.02 -2.98 1.45
C SER A 213 -7.84 -3.33 0.55
N TRP A 214 -6.70 -2.65 0.72
CA TRP A 214 -5.46 -2.96 0.01
C TRP A 214 -4.98 -4.39 0.29
N GLY A 215 -5.08 -4.84 1.54
CA GLY A 215 -4.75 -6.23 1.90
C GLY A 215 -5.58 -7.25 1.14
N ARG A 216 -6.89 -7.01 1.01
CA ARG A 216 -7.79 -7.86 0.20
C ARG A 216 -7.42 -7.82 -1.27
N GLU A 217 -7.15 -6.64 -1.82
CA GLU A 217 -6.77 -6.47 -3.23
C GLU A 217 -5.46 -7.22 -3.54
N ILE A 218 -4.46 -7.09 -2.67
CA ILE A 218 -3.18 -7.81 -2.81
C ILE A 218 -3.42 -9.33 -2.78
N LEU A 219 -4.23 -9.84 -1.86
CA LEU A 219 -4.53 -11.27 -1.77
C LEU A 219 -5.29 -11.77 -3.02
N THR A 220 -6.26 -11.00 -3.54
CA THR A 220 -6.99 -11.37 -4.75
C THR A 220 -6.11 -11.31 -5.98
N SER A 221 -5.20 -10.37 -6.06
CA SER A 221 -4.21 -10.23 -7.12
C SER A 221 -3.21 -11.39 -7.09
N LEU A 222 -2.73 -11.79 -5.91
CA LEU A 222 -1.86 -12.95 -5.75
C LEU A 222 -2.53 -14.26 -6.21
N ALA A 223 -3.85 -14.40 -6.04
CA ALA A 223 -4.60 -15.57 -6.52
C ALA A 223 -4.76 -15.61 -8.04
N LYS A 224 -4.61 -14.47 -8.73
CA LYS A 224 -4.78 -14.31 -10.19
C LYS A 224 -3.45 -14.04 -10.92
N ILE A 225 -2.32 -14.18 -10.22
CA ILE A 225 -1.04 -13.68 -10.68
C ILE A 225 -0.61 -14.36 -11.98
N ASN A 226 -0.29 -13.56 -12.99
CA ASN A 226 0.52 -13.96 -14.13
C ASN A 226 1.97 -13.52 -13.88
N ALA A 227 2.93 -14.37 -14.16
CA ALA A 227 4.35 -14.06 -13.98
C ALA A 227 4.80 -12.77 -14.72
N LYS A 228 4.03 -12.34 -15.71
CA LYS A 228 4.27 -11.10 -16.46
C LYS A 228 3.86 -9.83 -15.71
N ASP A 229 3.01 -9.94 -14.68
CA ASP A 229 2.45 -8.79 -13.96
C ASP A 229 3.23 -8.49 -12.67
N VAL A 230 4.20 -9.33 -12.32
CA VAL A 230 5.04 -9.14 -11.13
C VAL A 230 6.10 -8.10 -11.40
N ALA A 231 6.09 -7.01 -10.63
CA ALA A 231 7.16 -6.03 -10.63
C ALA A 231 8.30 -6.50 -9.71
N GLY A 232 9.50 -6.58 -10.27
CA GLY A 232 10.72 -6.83 -9.51
C GLY A 232 11.31 -5.54 -8.91
N PRO A 233 12.52 -5.62 -8.36
CA PRO A 233 13.20 -4.46 -7.76
C PRO A 233 13.33 -3.27 -8.72
N VAL A 234 13.56 -3.52 -10.00
CA VAL A 234 13.69 -2.48 -11.02
C VAL A 234 12.32 -1.86 -11.34
N GLY A 235 11.27 -2.68 -11.45
CA GLY A 235 9.91 -2.19 -11.64
C GLY A 235 9.41 -1.34 -10.47
N ILE A 236 9.66 -1.78 -9.22
CA ILE A 236 9.32 -1.01 -8.02
C ILE A 236 10.12 0.30 -7.96
N TYR A 237 11.38 0.30 -8.38
CA TYR A 237 12.19 1.52 -8.47
C TYR A 237 11.59 2.52 -9.49
N GLU A 238 11.17 2.08 -10.67
CA GLU A 238 10.55 2.96 -11.68
C GLU A 238 9.23 3.56 -11.16
N ILE A 239 8.38 2.74 -10.52
CA ILE A 239 7.16 3.25 -9.86
C ILE A 239 7.53 4.28 -8.79
N SER A 240 8.53 4.01 -7.95
CA SER A 240 9.02 4.94 -6.92
C SER A 240 9.49 6.28 -7.50
N LYS A 241 10.12 6.27 -8.67
CA LYS A 241 10.57 7.46 -9.39
C LYS A 241 9.40 8.35 -9.80
N ASP A 242 8.33 7.76 -10.33
CA ASP A 242 7.15 8.52 -10.73
C ASP A 242 6.33 9.02 -9.53
N VAL A 243 6.19 8.20 -8.51
CA VAL A 243 5.58 8.59 -7.23
C VAL A 243 6.32 9.76 -6.58
N THR A 244 7.67 9.77 -6.65
CA THR A 244 8.48 10.86 -6.07
C THR A 244 8.20 12.21 -6.75
N LYS A 245 7.83 12.21 -8.04
CA LYS A 245 7.45 13.44 -8.78
C LYS A 245 6.07 13.98 -8.33
N GLN A 246 5.18 13.11 -7.85
CA GLN A 246 3.83 13.48 -7.41
C GLN A 246 3.80 14.09 -6.00
N GLY A 247 4.92 14.06 -5.28
CA GLY A 247 5.08 14.73 -3.99
C GLY A 247 4.99 13.82 -2.76
N PHE A 248 5.09 14.45 -1.59
CA PHE A 248 5.26 13.75 -0.32
C PHE A 248 4.09 12.83 0.05
N LEU A 249 2.86 13.22 -0.24
CA LEU A 249 1.68 12.40 0.08
C LEU A 249 1.61 11.12 -0.76
N ALA A 250 1.99 11.20 -2.03
CA ALA A 250 2.11 10.05 -2.90
C ALA A 250 3.20 9.07 -2.40
N ILE A 251 4.32 9.60 -1.89
CA ILE A 251 5.37 8.79 -1.26
C ILE A 251 4.83 8.06 -0.03
N LEU A 252 4.05 8.73 0.84
CA LEU A 252 3.45 8.10 2.01
C LEU A 252 2.45 7.01 1.62
N GLN A 253 1.63 7.25 0.60
CA GLN A 253 0.67 6.27 0.08
C GLN A 253 1.39 5.04 -0.49
N PHE A 254 2.40 5.25 -1.32
CA PHE A 254 3.23 4.18 -1.86
C PHE A 254 3.90 3.35 -0.75
N MET A 255 4.46 4.02 0.25
CA MET A 255 5.07 3.35 1.41
C MET A 255 4.03 2.56 2.21
N ALA A 256 2.79 3.07 2.36
CA ALA A 256 1.72 2.36 3.03
C ALA A 256 1.34 1.06 2.29
N ILE A 257 1.16 1.15 0.97
CA ILE A 257 0.83 -0.01 0.12
C ILE A 257 1.95 -1.05 0.17
N LEU A 258 3.22 -0.62 0.03
CA LEU A 258 4.37 -1.52 0.12
C LEU A 258 4.48 -2.18 1.50
N SER A 259 4.15 -1.45 2.58
CA SER A 259 4.16 -1.98 3.95
C SER A 259 3.14 -3.10 4.13
N ILE A 260 1.92 -2.90 3.61
CA ILE A 260 0.86 -3.93 3.65
C ILE A 260 1.26 -5.12 2.77
N ASN A 261 1.81 -4.86 1.57
CA ASN A 261 2.29 -5.91 0.68
C ASN A 261 3.36 -6.76 1.36
N LEU A 262 4.36 -6.13 1.98
CA LEU A 262 5.42 -6.83 2.72
C LEU A 262 4.86 -7.62 3.92
N SER A 263 3.84 -7.09 4.62
CA SER A 263 3.14 -7.80 5.68
C SER A 263 2.49 -9.09 5.16
N ILE A 264 1.80 -9.03 4.03
CA ILE A 264 1.12 -10.18 3.42
C ILE A 264 2.13 -11.18 2.88
N LEU A 265 3.13 -10.72 2.13
CA LEU A 265 4.15 -11.60 1.55
C LEU A 265 4.91 -12.36 2.64
N ASN A 266 5.28 -11.68 3.74
CA ASN A 266 5.95 -12.33 4.87
C ASN A 266 5.05 -13.32 5.62
N LEU A 267 3.73 -13.25 5.48
CA LEU A 267 2.80 -14.23 6.04
C LEU A 267 2.61 -15.46 5.14
N LEU A 268 2.99 -15.36 3.85
CA LEU A 268 2.84 -16.48 2.93
C LEU A 268 3.71 -17.68 3.35
N PRO A 269 3.23 -18.92 3.12
CA PRO A 269 3.91 -20.14 3.49
C PRO A 269 5.12 -20.43 2.58
N LEU A 270 5.99 -19.44 2.38
CA LEU A 270 7.15 -19.55 1.52
C LEU A 270 8.43 -19.72 2.37
N PRO A 271 9.31 -20.68 2.03
CA PRO A 271 10.63 -20.76 2.64
C PRO A 271 11.38 -19.43 2.47
N ALA A 272 12.25 -19.10 3.40
CA ALA A 272 12.97 -17.83 3.52
C ALA A 272 12.19 -16.65 4.11
N LEU A 273 10.85 -16.71 4.17
CA LEU A 273 9.99 -15.73 4.83
C LEU A 273 9.53 -16.22 6.21
N ASP A 274 9.00 -15.32 7.03
CA ASP A 274 8.48 -15.68 8.37
C ASP A 274 7.34 -16.70 8.29
N GLY A 275 6.46 -16.59 7.27
CA GLY A 275 5.39 -17.54 7.00
C GLY A 275 5.90 -18.97 6.80
N GLY A 276 7.05 -19.14 6.17
CA GLY A 276 7.71 -20.45 6.06
C GLY A 276 8.09 -21.02 7.42
N ARG A 277 8.60 -20.20 8.34
CA ARG A 277 8.90 -20.61 9.72
C ARG A 277 7.65 -20.92 10.53
N LEU A 278 6.53 -20.21 10.25
CA LEU A 278 5.23 -20.50 10.87
C LEU A 278 4.72 -21.90 10.51
N ILE A 279 4.98 -22.40 9.29
CA ILE A 279 4.61 -23.78 8.90
C ILE A 279 5.32 -24.79 9.82
N PHE A 280 6.62 -24.62 10.10
CA PHE A 280 7.33 -25.54 10.99
C PHE A 280 6.74 -25.55 12.39
N ILE A 281 6.33 -24.39 12.93
CA ILE A 281 5.61 -24.34 14.21
C ILE A 281 4.26 -25.07 14.13
N GLY A 282 3.55 -24.95 13.01
CA GLY A 282 2.30 -25.69 12.74
C GLY A 282 2.52 -27.20 12.71
N ILE A 283 3.55 -27.67 11.98
CA ILE A 283 3.95 -29.08 11.92
C ILE A 283 4.29 -29.60 13.32
N GLU A 284 5.10 -28.86 14.08
CA GLU A 284 5.43 -29.23 15.46
C GLU A 284 4.20 -29.28 16.36
N ALA A 285 3.18 -28.45 16.10
CA ALA A 285 1.92 -28.47 16.88
C ALA A 285 1.14 -29.76 16.65
N VAL A 286 1.06 -30.22 15.38
CA VAL A 286 0.35 -31.44 14.99
C VAL A 286 1.13 -32.69 15.42
N MET A 287 2.43 -32.75 15.11
CA MET A 287 3.27 -33.90 15.38
C MET A 287 3.63 -34.06 16.87
N LYS A 288 3.42 -33.03 17.69
CA LYS A 288 3.82 -32.94 19.11
C LYS A 288 5.33 -33.17 19.33
N LYS A 289 6.13 -33.11 18.29
CA LYS A 289 7.57 -33.26 18.30
C LYS A 289 8.21 -32.04 17.62
N ARG A 290 9.41 -31.69 18.04
CA ARG A 290 10.20 -30.63 17.39
C ARG A 290 10.74 -31.09 16.06
N VAL A 291 10.69 -30.21 15.07
CA VAL A 291 11.46 -30.37 13.83
C VAL A 291 12.93 -30.13 14.16
N LYS A 292 13.82 -30.94 13.59
CA LYS A 292 15.27 -30.76 13.77
C LYS A 292 15.69 -29.42 13.14
N PRO A 293 16.46 -28.59 13.84
CA PRO A 293 16.91 -27.27 13.34
C PRO A 293 17.63 -27.35 11.98
N GLU A 294 18.32 -28.47 11.71
CA GLU A 294 19.04 -28.69 10.45
C GLU A 294 18.08 -28.73 9.25
N TRP A 295 16.91 -29.34 9.39
CA TRP A 295 15.89 -29.39 8.34
C TRP A 295 15.25 -28.00 8.12
N GLU A 296 14.95 -27.28 9.20
CA GLU A 296 14.41 -25.92 9.11
C GLU A 296 15.40 -25.01 8.38
N GLN A 297 16.69 -25.06 8.73
CA GLN A 297 17.76 -24.31 8.08
C GLN A 297 17.93 -24.69 6.61
N ALA A 298 17.96 -25.99 6.28
CA ALA A 298 18.13 -26.46 4.90
C ALA A 298 16.97 -25.98 4.00
N VAL A 299 15.72 -26.10 4.46
CA VAL A 299 14.53 -25.63 3.71
C VAL A 299 14.57 -24.11 3.56
N HIS A 300 14.96 -23.39 4.62
CA HIS A 300 15.08 -21.93 4.58
C HIS A 300 16.14 -21.47 3.59
N LEU A 301 17.31 -22.11 3.59
CA LEU A 301 18.39 -21.83 2.63
C LEU A 301 17.97 -22.12 1.18
N ALA A 302 17.32 -23.27 0.95
CA ALA A 302 16.77 -23.59 -0.37
C ALA A 302 15.76 -22.54 -0.84
N GLY A 303 14.91 -22.06 0.08
CA GLY A 303 13.98 -20.97 -0.18
C GLY A 303 14.66 -19.65 -0.54
N ILE A 304 15.73 -19.29 0.14
CA ILE A 304 16.53 -18.10 -0.19
C ILE A 304 17.08 -18.20 -1.61
N VAL A 305 17.68 -19.34 -1.97
CA VAL A 305 18.21 -19.56 -3.32
C VAL A 305 17.11 -19.45 -4.38
N LEU A 306 15.95 -20.06 -4.11
CA LEU A 306 14.78 -19.99 -4.99
C LEU A 306 14.30 -18.54 -5.17
N LEU A 307 14.15 -17.79 -4.07
CA LEU A 307 13.70 -16.40 -4.12
C LEU A 307 14.69 -15.48 -4.83
N ILE A 308 16.00 -15.68 -4.62
CA ILE A 308 17.04 -14.95 -5.37
C ILE A 308 16.94 -15.28 -6.86
N GLY A 309 16.79 -16.56 -7.22
CA GLY A 309 16.60 -16.98 -8.60
C GLY A 309 15.37 -16.32 -9.25
N LEU A 310 14.23 -16.34 -8.54
CA LEU A 310 13.01 -15.68 -9.00
C LEU A 310 13.22 -14.17 -9.13
N MET A 311 13.86 -13.52 -8.17
CA MET A 311 14.15 -12.09 -8.21
C MET A 311 15.01 -11.73 -9.44
N VAL A 312 16.02 -12.54 -9.77
CA VAL A 312 16.84 -12.35 -10.97
C VAL A 312 15.99 -12.46 -12.24
N LEU A 313 15.14 -13.50 -12.33
CA LEU A 313 14.26 -13.69 -13.49
C LEU A 313 13.28 -12.52 -13.68
N VAL A 314 12.66 -12.06 -12.58
CA VAL A 314 11.73 -10.91 -12.63
C VAL A 314 12.49 -9.63 -12.99
N THR A 315 13.70 -9.43 -12.46
CA THR A 315 14.56 -8.28 -12.80
C THR A 315 14.93 -8.28 -14.29
N ILE A 316 15.26 -9.44 -14.87
CA ILE A 316 15.51 -9.54 -16.32
C ILE A 316 14.25 -9.16 -17.11
N ASN A 317 13.09 -9.59 -16.66
CA ASN A 317 11.81 -9.23 -17.31
C ASN A 317 11.51 -7.72 -17.19
N ASP A 318 11.74 -7.10 -16.02
CA ASP A 318 11.61 -5.65 -15.84
C ASP A 318 12.50 -4.88 -16.83
N VAL A 319 13.77 -5.29 -16.96
CA VAL A 319 14.74 -4.65 -17.86
C VAL A 319 14.30 -4.82 -19.33
N ARG A 320 13.81 -6.00 -19.74
CA ARG A 320 13.27 -6.21 -21.08
C ARG A 320 12.10 -5.28 -21.37
N ARG A 321 11.15 -5.15 -20.44
CA ARG A 321 10.02 -4.21 -20.56
C ARG A 321 10.47 -2.76 -20.74
N LEU A 322 11.50 -2.34 -20.03
CA LEU A 322 12.08 -0.98 -20.14
C LEU A 322 12.79 -0.75 -21.47
N LEU A 323 13.37 -1.79 -22.08
CA LEU A 323 14.04 -1.73 -23.37
C LEU A 323 13.08 -1.92 -24.57
N GLY A 324 11.79 -2.15 -24.32
CA GLY A 324 10.77 -2.35 -25.36
C GLY A 324 10.86 -3.71 -26.07
N ALA A 325 11.46 -4.71 -25.42
CA ALA A 325 11.67 -6.05 -25.95
C ALA A 325 10.69 -7.08 -25.36
#